data_8beb554c3e191567ae3992594bd8c99a
#
_entry.id   8beb554c3e191567ae3992594bd8c99a
#
_cell.length_a   1.000
_cell.length_b   1.000
_cell.length_c   1.000
_cell.angle_alpha   90.00
_cell.angle_beta   90.00
_cell.angle_gamma   90.00
#
_symmetry.space_group_name_H-M   'P 1'
#
loop_
_entity.id
_entity.type
_entity.pdbx_description
1 polymer ?
#
loop_
_entity_poly.entity_id
_entity_poly.type
_entity_poly.pdbx_seq_one_letter_code
_entity_poly.pdbx_strand_id
1 'polypeptide(L)'
;MRKNIILALLSSAMLFTTNVWAKDDTAQLIQAAVEKPVTVADIKTLADETPISLKGTLIKHLNQDHYEFNDGTGLILLEIDDDIWKESMIKAGDRVHVLGEVDTHRYKPTDIEVVKIEKLPD
;
A
#
# COMPACT_ATOMS: atom_id res chain seq x y z
N MET A 1 -46.42 36.72 -9.13
CA MET A 1 -46.08 36.28 -9.05
C MET A 1 -45.46 35.58 -8.72
N ARG A 2 -45.42 35.41 -8.62
CA ARG A 2 -44.86 34.77 -8.36
C ARG A 2 -44.12 34.01 -8.01
N LYS A 3 -43.85 33.79 -7.83
CA LYS A 3 -43.27 33.15 -7.54
C LYS A 3 -42.53 32.46 -7.23
N ASN A 4 -42.31 32.31 -7.07
CA ASN A 4 -41.73 31.73 -6.82
C ASN A 4 -41.06 31.04 -6.49
N ILE A 5 -40.73 30.63 -6.29
CA ILE A 5 -40.21 29.98 -6.02
C ILE A 5 -39.47 29.35 -5.68
N ILE A 6 -39.17 29.08 -5.55
CA ILE A 6 -38.56 28.45 -5.28
C ILE A 6 -37.76 27.82 -4.87
N LEU A 7 -37.52 27.74 -4.76
CA LEU A 7 -36.84 27.14 -4.49
C LEU A 7 -36.19 26.38 -4.09
N ALA A 8 -35.99 26.16 -4.00
CA ALA A 8 -35.50 25.40 -3.60
C ALA A 8 -34.68 24.78 -3.33
N LEU A 9 -34.51 24.66 -3.24
CA LEU A 9 -33.86 24.05 -3.06
C LEU A 9 -33.11 23.38 -2.67
N LEU A 10 -32.89 23.28 -2.48
CA LEU A 10 -32.29 22.72 -2.21
C LEU A 10 -31.61 22.00 -1.85
N SER A 11 -31.44 21.83 -1.68
CA SER A 11 -30.88 21.16 -1.34
C SER A 11 -30.20 20.48 -1.00
N SER A 12 -30.01 20.25 -0.99
CA SER A 12 -29.46 19.55 -0.68
C SER A 12 -28.69 18.87 -0.42
N ALA A 13 -28.44 18.60 -0.41
CA ALA A 13 -27.77 17.90 -0.13
C ALA A 13 -27.01 17.24 0.14
N MET A 14 -26.85 16.92 0.19
CA MET A 14 -26.17 16.25 0.40
C MET A 14 -25.42 15.58 0.92
N LEU A 15 -25.21 15.16 1.11
CA LEU A 15 -24.52 14.64 1.60
C LEU A 15 -23.95 13.71 1.79
N PHE A 16 -23.74 13.22 1.73
CA PHE A 16 -23.31 12.32 1.86
C PHE A 16 -22.48 11.74 2.34
N THR A 17 -22.18 11.25 2.52
CA THR A 17 -21.56 10.82 2.95
C THR A 17 -20.91 10.08 3.31
N THR A 18 -20.56 9.42 3.23
CA THR A 18 -19.99 8.85 3.46
C THR A 18 -19.22 8.20 4.01
N ASN A 19 -18.85 7.45 4.08
CA ASN A 19 -18.30 6.79 4.80
C ASN A 19 -17.64 5.63 4.44
N VAL A 20 -17.24 5.30 3.58
CA VAL A 20 -16.55 4.15 3.25
C VAL A 20 -15.11 4.42 3.29
N TRP A 21 -14.72 5.02 4.31
CA TRP A 21 -13.43 5.45 4.47
C TRP A 21 -12.38 4.45 4.31
N ALA A 22 -12.46 3.24 4.89
CA ALA A 22 -11.39 2.26 4.85
C ALA A 22 -11.09 1.80 3.44
N LYS A 23 -12.13 1.59 2.63
CA LYS A 23 -11.94 1.20 1.25
C LYS A 23 -11.32 2.30 0.45
N ASP A 24 -11.78 3.52 0.65
CA ASP A 24 -11.25 4.65 -0.08
C ASP A 24 -9.80 4.89 0.27
N ASP A 25 -9.44 4.75 1.55
CA ASP A 25 -8.07 4.94 1.97
C ASP A 25 -7.16 3.91 1.35
N THR A 26 -7.57 2.65 1.33
CA THR A 26 -6.76 1.60 0.73
C THR A 26 -6.60 1.80 -0.76
N ALA A 27 -7.68 2.13 -1.45
CA ALA A 27 -7.62 2.37 -2.89
C ALA A 27 -6.72 3.55 -3.22
N GLN A 28 -6.80 4.61 -2.46
CA GLN A 28 -5.95 5.77 -2.66
C GLN A 28 -4.49 5.45 -2.39
N LEU A 29 -4.22 4.66 -1.37
CA LEU A 29 -2.87 4.25 -1.05
C LEU A 29 -2.28 3.42 -2.18
N ILE A 30 -3.04 2.47 -2.69
CA ILE A 30 -2.60 1.63 -3.81
C ILE A 30 -2.30 2.48 -5.03
N GLN A 31 -3.17 3.42 -5.34
CA GLN A 31 -2.98 4.31 -6.48
C GLN A 31 -1.70 5.12 -6.33
N ALA A 32 -1.49 5.72 -5.15
CA ALA A 32 -0.29 6.50 -4.89
C ALA A 32 0.96 5.65 -4.96
N ALA A 33 0.88 4.42 -4.45
CA ALA A 33 2.02 3.50 -4.45
C ALA A 33 2.41 3.11 -5.88
N VAL A 34 1.43 2.82 -6.73
CA VAL A 34 1.69 2.47 -8.12
C VAL A 34 2.46 3.57 -8.84
N GLU A 35 2.17 4.82 -8.48
CA GLU A 35 2.79 5.96 -9.14
C GLU A 35 4.16 6.33 -8.58
N LYS A 36 4.64 5.57 -7.57
CA LYS A 36 5.93 5.88 -6.96
C LYS A 36 6.83 4.65 -6.89
N PRO A 37 7.36 4.21 -8.04
CA PRO A 37 8.33 3.10 -8.02
C PRO A 37 9.66 3.61 -7.46
N VAL A 38 10.20 2.84 -6.53
CA VAL A 38 11.47 3.18 -5.88
C VAL A 38 12.31 1.90 -5.74
N THR A 39 13.53 2.05 -5.24
CA THR A 39 14.38 0.90 -4.92
C THR A 39 14.51 0.80 -3.41
N VAL A 40 14.95 -0.37 -2.95
CA VAL A 40 15.21 -0.56 -1.52
C VAL A 40 16.24 0.46 -1.04
N ALA A 41 17.24 0.75 -1.87
CA ALA A 41 18.27 1.71 -1.51
C ALA A 41 17.71 3.10 -1.25
N ASP A 42 16.59 3.45 -1.89
CA ASP A 42 15.97 4.77 -1.72
C ASP A 42 15.12 4.89 -0.46
N ILE A 43 14.72 3.76 0.11
CA ILE A 43 13.73 3.76 1.19
C ILE A 43 14.15 4.64 2.37
N LYS A 44 15.42 4.58 2.73
CA LYS A 44 15.91 5.33 3.89
C LYS A 44 15.81 6.84 3.73
N THR A 45 15.60 7.32 2.52
CA THR A 45 15.46 8.76 2.26
C THR A 45 14.01 9.20 2.30
N LEU A 46 13.07 8.26 2.45
CA LEU A 46 11.65 8.56 2.37
C LEU A 46 11.03 8.69 3.77
N ALA A 47 10.03 9.55 3.84
CA ALA A 47 9.34 9.76 5.11
C ALA A 47 8.48 8.56 5.47
N ASP A 48 8.21 8.43 6.76
CA ASP A 48 7.28 7.43 7.26
C ASP A 48 5.94 7.55 6.54
N GLU A 49 5.31 6.42 6.28
CA GLU A 49 4.00 6.33 5.63
C GLU A 49 3.95 6.77 4.18
N THR A 50 5.12 6.89 3.52
CA THR A 50 5.15 7.21 2.09
C THR A 50 4.71 5.98 1.29
N PRO A 51 3.68 6.10 0.44
CA PRO A 51 3.28 4.98 -0.42
C PRO A 51 4.35 4.75 -1.49
N ILE A 52 4.71 3.50 -1.71
CA ILE A 52 5.77 3.14 -2.67
C ILE A 52 5.47 1.82 -3.35
N SER A 53 6.17 1.60 -4.45
CA SER A 53 6.12 0.37 -5.22
C SER A 53 7.55 -0.17 -5.36
N LEU A 54 7.69 -1.48 -5.16
CA LEU A 54 8.97 -2.16 -5.28
C LEU A 54 8.82 -3.39 -6.15
N LYS A 55 9.85 -3.71 -6.93
CA LYS A 55 9.90 -4.96 -7.69
C LYS A 55 11.18 -5.69 -7.35
N GLY A 56 11.05 -6.96 -7.02
CA GLY A 56 12.22 -7.75 -6.65
C GLY A 56 11.84 -9.17 -6.31
N THR A 57 12.66 -9.80 -5.49
CA THR A 57 12.49 -11.20 -5.15
C THR A 57 12.11 -11.36 -3.69
N LEU A 58 11.08 -12.16 -3.44
CA LEU A 58 10.75 -12.54 -2.07
C LEU A 58 11.69 -13.66 -1.66
N ILE A 59 12.56 -13.37 -0.70
CA ILE A 59 13.61 -14.32 -0.33
C ILE A 59 13.07 -15.43 0.54
N LYS A 60 12.42 -15.08 1.64
CA LYS A 60 11.88 -16.08 2.57
C LYS A 60 11.01 -15.43 3.62
N HIS A 61 10.19 -16.26 4.23
CA HIS A 61 9.41 -15.91 5.42
C HIS A 61 10.31 -16.05 6.64
N LEU A 62 10.34 -15.04 7.48
CA LEU A 62 11.17 -15.09 8.68
C LEU A 62 10.35 -15.57 9.87
N ASN A 63 9.42 -14.74 10.34
CA ASN A 63 8.53 -15.13 11.42
C ASN A 63 7.29 -14.27 11.37
N GLN A 64 6.21 -14.77 11.93
CA GLN A 64 4.94 -14.06 11.97
C GLN A 64 4.61 -13.51 10.59
N ASP A 65 4.50 -12.20 10.46
CA ASP A 65 4.15 -11.54 9.21
C ASP A 65 5.33 -10.84 8.54
N HIS A 66 6.55 -11.23 8.91
CA HIS A 66 7.75 -10.61 8.33
C HIS A 66 8.39 -11.49 7.28
N TYR A 67 8.72 -10.89 6.15
CA TYR A 67 9.30 -11.55 4.99
C TYR A 67 10.50 -10.77 4.48
N GLU A 68 11.51 -11.48 4.01
CA GLU A 68 12.72 -10.85 3.51
C GLU A 68 12.61 -10.62 2.01
N PHE A 69 12.98 -9.44 1.56
CA PHE A 69 12.84 -9.04 0.16
C PHE A 69 14.12 -8.36 -0.32
N ASN A 70 14.48 -8.62 -1.57
CA ASN A 70 15.70 -8.04 -2.16
C ASN A 70 15.40 -7.63 -3.59
N ASP A 71 15.76 -6.40 -3.95
CA ASP A 71 15.55 -5.90 -5.30
C ASP A 71 16.86 -5.70 -6.07
N GLY A 72 17.97 -6.20 -5.53
CA GLY A 72 19.27 -6.01 -6.14
C GLY A 72 19.99 -4.79 -5.63
N THR A 73 19.30 -3.81 -5.08
CA THR A 73 19.93 -2.63 -4.50
C THR A 73 20.07 -2.75 -2.99
N GLY A 74 19.32 -3.65 -2.38
CA GLY A 74 19.37 -3.86 -0.94
C GLY A 74 18.32 -4.84 -0.50
N LEU A 75 18.35 -5.12 0.79
CA LEU A 75 17.49 -6.08 1.44
C LEU A 75 16.61 -5.32 2.43
N ILE A 76 15.33 -5.64 2.47
CA ILE A 76 14.42 -5.00 3.40
C ILE A 76 13.37 -6.02 3.85
N LEU A 77 12.78 -5.78 5.01
CA LEU A 77 11.70 -6.63 5.49
C LEU A 77 10.37 -6.09 5.00
N LEU A 78 9.49 -7.01 4.65
CA LEU A 78 8.10 -6.69 4.33
C LEU A 78 7.24 -7.22 5.46
N GLU A 79 6.26 -6.42 5.86
CA GLU A 79 5.24 -6.88 6.80
C GLU A 79 4.01 -7.18 5.96
N ILE A 80 3.61 -8.45 5.90
CA ILE A 80 2.50 -8.89 5.05
C ILE A 80 1.48 -9.61 5.92
N ASP A 81 0.26 -9.08 5.98
CA ASP A 81 -0.80 -9.72 6.73
C ASP A 81 -1.08 -11.11 6.16
N ASP A 82 -1.48 -12.01 7.04
CA ASP A 82 -1.72 -13.39 6.70
C ASP A 82 -2.71 -13.55 5.55
N ASP A 83 -3.76 -12.75 5.56
CA ASP A 83 -4.78 -12.81 4.50
C ASP A 83 -4.19 -12.42 3.15
N ILE A 84 -3.39 -11.36 3.13
CA ILE A 84 -2.75 -10.90 1.91
C ILE A 84 -1.78 -11.96 1.41
N TRP A 85 -1.01 -12.53 2.31
CA TRP A 85 -0.04 -13.56 1.96
C TRP A 85 -0.72 -14.78 1.34
N LYS A 86 -1.75 -15.28 1.99
CA LYS A 86 -2.43 -16.48 1.52
C LYS A 86 -3.05 -16.31 0.15
N GLU A 87 -3.65 -15.16 -0.10
CA GLU A 87 -4.29 -14.90 -1.37
C GLU A 87 -3.30 -14.71 -2.50
N SER A 88 -2.08 -14.32 -2.17
CA SER A 88 -1.09 -13.99 -3.18
C SER A 88 -0.57 -15.21 -3.93
N MET A 89 -0.59 -16.36 -3.30
CA MET A 89 -0.04 -17.60 -3.85
C MET A 89 1.46 -17.49 -4.14
N ILE A 90 2.14 -16.60 -3.44
CA ILE A 90 3.57 -16.36 -3.62
C ILE A 90 4.36 -17.28 -2.70
N LYS A 91 5.54 -17.67 -3.14
CA LYS A 91 6.43 -18.46 -2.32
C LYS A 91 7.85 -17.94 -2.42
N ALA A 92 8.71 -18.42 -1.53
CA ALA A 92 10.11 -18.00 -1.50
C ALA A 92 10.75 -18.20 -2.87
N GLY A 93 11.50 -17.20 -3.31
CA GLY A 93 12.15 -17.23 -4.60
C GLY A 93 11.39 -16.57 -5.72
N ASP A 94 10.11 -16.27 -5.51
CA ASP A 94 9.30 -15.66 -6.56
C ASP A 94 9.66 -14.18 -6.73
N ARG A 95 9.59 -13.73 -7.97
CA ARG A 95 9.70 -12.30 -8.26
C ARG A 95 8.33 -11.67 -8.04
N VAL A 96 8.32 -10.54 -7.37
CA VAL A 96 7.07 -9.92 -6.94
C VAL A 96 7.05 -8.42 -7.13
N HIS A 97 5.85 -7.90 -7.23
CA HIS A 97 5.59 -6.46 -7.24
C HIS A 97 4.86 -6.14 -5.94
N VAL A 98 5.44 -5.25 -5.15
CA VAL A 98 4.95 -4.90 -3.82
C VAL A 98 4.42 -3.48 -3.82
N LEU A 99 3.23 -3.30 -3.31
CA LEU A 99 2.66 -1.98 -3.06
C LEU A 99 2.45 -1.85 -1.57
N GLY A 100 2.96 -0.78 -0.99
CA GLY A 100 2.83 -0.58 0.45
C GLY A 100 3.31 0.80 0.84
N GLU A 101 3.56 0.94 2.11
CA GLU A 101 4.07 2.21 2.60
C GLU A 101 5.25 2.01 3.53
N VAL A 102 6.10 3.01 3.57
CA VAL A 102 7.30 3.00 4.42
C VAL A 102 6.85 3.03 5.87
N ASP A 103 7.38 2.11 6.66
CA ASP A 103 7.05 2.02 8.09
C ASP A 103 8.33 2.19 8.89
N THR A 104 8.51 3.38 9.44
CA THR A 104 9.71 3.74 10.18
C THR A 104 9.50 3.45 11.65
N HIS A 105 10.52 2.86 12.27
CA HIS A 105 10.46 2.51 13.68
C HIS A 105 11.58 3.19 14.44
N ARG A 106 11.35 3.41 15.73
CA ARG A 106 12.33 4.07 16.56
C ARG A 106 13.50 3.15 16.91
N TYR A 107 13.22 1.89 17.19
CA TYR A 107 14.23 0.96 17.71
C TYR A 107 14.50 -0.26 16.85
N LYS A 108 14.02 -0.28 15.65
CA LYS A 108 14.29 -1.37 14.73
C LYS A 108 14.31 -0.83 13.31
N PRO A 109 14.86 -1.58 12.34
CA PRO A 109 14.98 -1.07 10.97
C PRO A 109 13.64 -0.74 10.34
N THR A 110 13.66 0.19 9.40
CA THR A 110 12.49 0.53 8.58
C THR A 110 12.09 -0.69 7.77
N ASP A 111 10.79 -0.94 7.70
CA ASP A 111 10.27 -2.00 6.85
C ASP A 111 9.14 -1.43 6.00
N ILE A 112 8.50 -2.30 5.20
CA ILE A 112 7.41 -1.90 4.34
C ILE A 112 6.15 -2.60 4.80
N GLU A 113 5.11 -1.81 5.06
CA GLU A 113 3.81 -2.38 5.37
C GLU A 113 3.10 -2.62 4.04
N VAL A 114 2.93 -3.87 3.68
CA VAL A 114 2.41 -4.25 2.37
C VAL A 114 0.90 -4.18 2.35
N VAL A 115 0.34 -3.54 1.32
CA VAL A 115 -1.10 -3.52 1.12
C VAL A 115 -1.51 -4.39 -0.05
N LYS A 116 -0.58 -4.65 -0.97
CA LYS A 116 -0.85 -5.53 -2.09
C LYS A 116 0.45 -6.10 -2.61
N ILE A 117 0.45 -7.38 -2.96
CA ILE A 117 1.62 -8.03 -3.52
C ILE A 117 1.16 -8.98 -4.62
N GLU A 118 1.90 -8.98 -5.72
CA GLU A 118 1.57 -9.80 -6.88
C GLU A 118 2.82 -10.48 -7.40
N LYS A 119 2.65 -11.71 -7.87
CA LYS A 119 3.75 -12.42 -8.47
C LYS A 119 3.99 -11.87 -9.88
N LEU A 120 5.24 -11.62 -10.21
CA LEU A 120 5.60 -11.17 -11.54
C LEU A 120 5.88 -12.39 -12.42
N PRO A 121 5.68 -12.26 -13.74
CA PRO A 121 6.05 -13.35 -14.65
C PRO A 121 7.54 -13.62 -14.59
N ASP A 122 7.90 -14.85 -14.82
CA ASP A 122 9.33 -15.25 -14.85
C ASP A 122 10.02 -14.73 -16.09
#